data_68e681b0c1478d23c732fe533f223de5
#
_entry.id   68e681b0c1478d23c732fe533f223de5
#
_cell.length_a   1.000
_cell.length_b   1.000
_cell.length_c   1.000
_cell.angle_alpha   90.00
_cell.angle_beta   90.00
_cell.angle_gamma   90.00
#
_symmetry.space_group_name_H-M   'P 1'
#
loop_
_entity.id
_entity.type
_entity.pdbx_description
1 polymer ?
#
loop_
_entity_poly.entity_id
_entity_poly.type
_entity_poly.pdbx_seq_one_letter_code
_entity_poly.pdbx_strand_id
1 'polypeptide(L)'
;MRFVRTYFSGFDLTLAVTATLLSLSGLVTMYSYADDNSYFHKQVIWLVCAVIGMVVASIPDYRFLRSGPSAFLAYLTSILLLLLVSAVGEVTLGAQSRINLWFFSLQPADPAKLALIIVLAKYFSKRHMEIAHFRHILVSGLYTAIIFILVFIQPDFGSALIIFGIWFGMVLVSGISLRHLALVVGLGALTFLLLWSVALKDYQKERISTFLNPLADRQGAGYNAYQSTIAVGSGQILGKGIGFGTQSKLQFL
;
A
#
# COMPACT_ATOMS: atom_id res chain seq x y z
N MET A 1 -26.49 -22.65 18.01
CA MET A 1 -26.26 -21.22 18.35
C MET A 1 -24.93 -20.96 19.10
N ARG A 2 -24.42 -21.83 19.98
CA ARG A 2 -23.10 -21.63 20.65
C ARG A 2 -21.92 -21.60 19.68
N PHE A 3 -21.92 -22.40 18.63
CA PHE A 3 -20.85 -22.47 17.62
C PHE A 3 -20.64 -21.14 16.91
N VAL A 4 -21.70 -20.49 16.45
CA VAL A 4 -21.66 -19.19 15.76
C VAL A 4 -21.09 -18.09 16.69
N ARG A 5 -21.49 -18.09 17.95
CA ARG A 5 -21.05 -17.06 18.93
C ARG A 5 -19.55 -17.15 19.27
N THR A 6 -18.97 -18.36 19.22
CA THR A 6 -17.53 -18.56 19.50
C THR A 6 -16.66 -18.13 18.32
N TYR A 7 -17.11 -18.34 17.07
CA TYR A 7 -16.38 -17.94 15.85
C TYR A 7 -16.44 -16.43 15.57
N PHE A 8 -17.56 -15.79 15.90
CA PHE A 8 -17.72 -14.33 15.70
C PHE A 8 -17.30 -13.49 16.91
N SER A 9 -16.81 -14.09 18.00
CA SER A 9 -16.34 -13.33 19.18
C SER A 9 -15.11 -12.45 18.90
N GLY A 10 -14.36 -12.73 17.83
CA GLY A 10 -13.21 -11.95 17.37
C GLY A 10 -13.51 -10.99 16.21
N PHE A 11 -14.74 -11.00 15.67
CA PHE A 11 -15.10 -10.14 14.55
C PHE A 11 -15.53 -8.76 15.05
N ASP A 12 -14.74 -7.74 14.74
CA ASP A 12 -15.08 -6.36 15.07
C ASP A 12 -16.08 -5.80 14.05
N LEU A 13 -17.38 -5.82 14.48
CA LEU A 13 -18.48 -5.31 13.65
C LEU A 13 -18.31 -3.82 13.33
N THR A 14 -17.76 -3.02 14.25
CA THR A 14 -17.56 -1.59 14.04
C THR A 14 -16.55 -1.35 12.91
N LEU A 15 -15.44 -2.07 12.94
CA LEU A 15 -14.43 -2.00 11.89
C LEU A 15 -15.00 -2.44 10.53
N ALA A 16 -15.75 -3.53 10.51
CA ALA A 16 -16.36 -4.07 9.29
C ALA A 16 -17.38 -3.09 8.68
N VAL A 17 -18.27 -2.52 9.50
CA VAL A 17 -19.28 -1.56 9.05
C VAL A 17 -18.61 -0.28 8.56
N THR A 18 -17.66 0.28 9.28
CA THR A 18 -16.95 1.50 8.86
C THR A 18 -16.19 1.31 7.56
N ALA A 19 -15.48 0.19 7.39
CA ALA A 19 -14.78 -0.14 6.15
C ALA A 19 -15.75 -0.28 4.96
N THR A 20 -16.89 -0.94 5.18
CA THR A 20 -17.92 -1.11 4.14
C THR A 20 -18.56 0.24 3.78
N LEU A 21 -18.90 1.08 4.76
CA LEU A 21 -19.46 2.41 4.51
C LEU A 21 -18.50 3.32 3.73
N LEU A 22 -17.21 3.30 4.07
CA LEU A 22 -16.18 4.02 3.31
C LEU A 22 -16.09 3.54 1.87
N SER A 23 -16.15 2.23 1.65
CA SER A 23 -16.14 1.66 0.30
C SER A 23 -17.40 2.00 -0.50
N LEU A 24 -18.58 2.02 0.15
CA LEU A 24 -19.83 2.44 -0.46
C LEU A 24 -19.80 3.93 -0.84
N SER A 25 -19.21 4.79 -0.02
CA SER A 25 -19.05 6.21 -0.37
C SER A 25 -18.20 6.40 -1.63
N GLY A 26 -17.14 5.56 -1.80
CA GLY A 26 -16.36 5.51 -3.03
C GLY A 26 -17.16 5.06 -4.26
N LEU A 27 -18.08 4.10 -4.10
CA LEU A 27 -18.99 3.68 -5.18
C LEU A 27 -19.92 4.82 -5.64
N VAL A 28 -20.43 5.61 -4.71
CA VAL A 28 -21.29 6.76 -5.03
C VAL A 28 -20.53 7.77 -5.89
N THR A 29 -19.27 8.04 -5.57
CA THR A 29 -18.43 8.93 -6.40
C THR A 29 -18.17 8.34 -7.78
N MET A 30 -17.90 7.05 -7.88
CA MET A 30 -17.67 6.37 -9.18
C MET A 30 -18.91 6.37 -10.06
N TYR A 31 -20.10 6.17 -9.50
CA TYR A 31 -21.36 6.25 -10.24
C TYR A 31 -21.57 7.61 -10.89
N SER A 32 -21.10 8.66 -10.24
CA SER A 32 -21.24 10.05 -10.68
C SER A 32 -20.22 10.45 -11.76
N TYR A 33 -19.15 9.64 -11.95
CA TYR A 33 -17.98 10.04 -12.73
C TYR A 33 -17.98 9.54 -14.18
N ALA A 34 -18.67 8.44 -14.51
CA ALA A 34 -18.51 7.76 -15.79
C ALA A 34 -19.81 7.65 -16.58
N ASP A 35 -19.78 8.07 -17.86
CA ASP A 35 -20.79 7.71 -18.86
C ASP A 35 -20.77 6.19 -19.14
N ASP A 36 -19.61 5.54 -18.93
CA ASP A 36 -19.46 4.08 -19.03
C ASP A 36 -19.51 3.44 -17.63
N ASN A 37 -20.64 2.79 -17.32
CA ASN A 37 -20.88 2.09 -16.06
C ASN A 37 -20.00 0.84 -15.84
N SER A 38 -19.07 0.51 -16.76
CA SER A 38 -18.25 -0.71 -16.67
C SER A 38 -17.35 -0.72 -15.43
N TYR A 39 -16.75 0.42 -15.08
CA TYR A 39 -15.93 0.57 -13.86
C TYR A 39 -16.75 0.44 -12.59
N PHE A 40 -17.95 1.03 -12.56
CA PHE A 40 -18.87 0.94 -11.44
C PHE A 40 -19.29 -0.52 -11.18
N HIS A 41 -19.71 -1.25 -12.23
CA HIS A 41 -20.09 -2.66 -12.09
C HIS A 41 -18.93 -3.54 -11.60
N LYS A 42 -17.74 -3.37 -12.14
CA LYS A 42 -16.54 -4.07 -11.65
C LYS A 42 -16.29 -3.77 -10.17
N GLN A 43 -16.39 -2.52 -9.76
CA GLN A 43 -16.14 -2.12 -8.38
C GLN A 43 -17.19 -2.68 -7.41
N VAL A 44 -18.47 -2.78 -7.82
CA VAL A 44 -19.52 -3.44 -7.03
C VAL A 44 -19.17 -4.92 -6.79
N ILE A 45 -18.77 -5.63 -7.85
CA ILE A 45 -18.37 -7.04 -7.74
C ILE A 45 -17.18 -7.19 -6.77
N TRP A 46 -16.18 -6.33 -6.91
CA TRP A 46 -15.01 -6.37 -6.04
C TRP A 46 -15.33 -6.01 -4.59
N LEU A 47 -16.27 -5.10 -4.36
CA LEU A 47 -16.74 -4.79 -3.01
C LEU A 47 -17.41 -6.00 -2.35
N VAL A 48 -18.28 -6.71 -3.08
CA VAL A 48 -18.92 -7.93 -2.58
C VAL A 48 -17.85 -8.99 -2.26
N CYS A 49 -16.91 -9.22 -3.18
CA CYS A 49 -15.79 -10.14 -2.95
C CYS A 49 -14.93 -9.73 -1.73
N ALA A 50 -14.68 -8.43 -1.54
CA ALA A 50 -13.91 -7.93 -0.42
C ALA A 50 -14.63 -8.14 0.92
N VAL A 51 -15.94 -7.91 0.99
CA VAL A 51 -16.74 -8.17 2.20
C VAL A 51 -16.77 -9.66 2.53
N ILE A 52 -16.95 -10.52 1.53
CA ILE A 52 -16.87 -11.97 1.73
C ILE A 52 -15.47 -12.36 2.20
N GLY A 53 -14.43 -11.86 1.53
CA GLY A 53 -13.05 -12.10 1.90
C GLY A 53 -12.71 -11.65 3.32
N MET A 54 -13.24 -10.51 3.76
CA MET A 54 -13.09 -10.00 5.13
C MET A 54 -13.71 -10.96 6.15
N VAL A 55 -14.92 -11.46 5.89
CA VAL A 55 -15.59 -12.43 6.77
C VAL A 55 -14.81 -13.74 6.79
N VAL A 56 -14.42 -14.28 5.65
CA VAL A 56 -13.63 -15.52 5.55
C VAL A 56 -12.28 -15.36 6.24
N ALA A 57 -11.59 -14.23 6.04
CA ALA A 57 -10.32 -13.96 6.70
C ALA A 57 -10.42 -13.78 8.22
N SER A 58 -11.60 -13.48 8.76
CA SER A 58 -11.79 -13.34 10.22
C SER A 58 -11.95 -14.69 10.95
N ILE A 59 -12.17 -15.78 10.23
CA ILE A 59 -12.45 -17.12 10.81
C ILE A 59 -11.18 -17.81 11.35
N PRO A 60 -10.02 -17.79 10.66
CA PRO A 60 -8.84 -18.51 11.11
C PRO A 60 -8.22 -17.94 12.39
N ASP A 61 -7.72 -18.83 13.25
CA ASP A 61 -6.87 -18.41 14.38
C ASP A 61 -5.44 -18.15 13.88
N TYR A 62 -5.07 -16.89 13.82
CA TYR A 62 -3.76 -16.45 13.33
C TYR A 62 -2.59 -16.75 14.28
N ARG A 63 -2.82 -17.43 15.42
CA ARG A 63 -1.75 -17.85 16.34
C ARG A 63 -0.72 -18.78 15.68
N PHE A 64 -1.12 -19.50 14.64
CA PHE A 64 -0.18 -20.32 13.85
C PHE A 64 0.93 -19.49 13.17
N LEU A 65 0.71 -18.20 12.89
CA LEU A 65 1.73 -17.32 12.35
C LEU A 65 2.83 -17.01 13.38
N ARG A 66 2.50 -17.03 14.66
CA ARG A 66 3.44 -16.81 15.77
C ARG A 66 4.38 -18.00 15.97
N SER A 67 3.84 -19.21 15.94
CA SER A 67 4.58 -20.47 16.11
C SER A 67 4.93 -21.08 14.75
N GLY A 68 5.87 -21.81 14.50
CA GLY A 68 6.15 -22.50 13.23
C GLY A 68 6.73 -21.63 12.10
N PRO A 69 6.94 -22.23 10.93
CA PRO A 69 7.57 -21.59 9.77
C PRO A 69 6.62 -20.77 8.89
N SER A 70 5.31 -20.72 9.20
CA SER A 70 4.27 -20.16 8.34
C SER A 70 4.52 -18.71 7.92
N ALA A 71 4.96 -17.86 8.85
CA ALA A 71 5.30 -16.47 8.55
C ALA A 71 6.50 -16.37 7.56
N PHE A 72 7.50 -17.23 7.74
CA PHE A 72 8.65 -17.28 6.85
C PHE A 72 8.28 -17.86 5.48
N LEU A 73 7.41 -18.87 5.43
CA LEU A 73 6.89 -19.41 4.17
C LEU A 73 6.09 -18.36 3.40
N ALA A 74 5.21 -17.60 4.08
CA ALA A 74 4.47 -16.49 3.45
C ALA A 74 5.42 -15.42 2.89
N TYR A 75 6.50 -15.13 3.58
CA TYR A 75 7.53 -14.22 3.10
C TYR A 75 8.28 -14.78 1.88
N LEU A 76 8.65 -16.04 1.91
CA LEU A 76 9.34 -16.69 0.78
C LEU A 76 8.45 -16.79 -0.46
N THR A 77 7.17 -17.15 -0.28
CA THR A 77 6.20 -17.15 -1.40
C THR A 77 6.01 -15.76 -1.99
N SER A 78 6.03 -14.72 -1.17
CA SER A 78 5.96 -13.34 -1.66
C SER A 78 7.19 -12.95 -2.49
N ILE A 79 8.39 -13.37 -2.09
CA ILE A 79 9.62 -13.17 -2.87
C ILE A 79 9.50 -13.89 -4.22
N LEU A 80 9.05 -15.15 -4.22
CA LEU A 80 8.87 -15.92 -5.46
C LEU A 80 7.86 -15.25 -6.40
N LEU A 81 6.75 -14.73 -5.88
CA LEU A 81 5.77 -13.99 -6.68
C LEU A 81 6.35 -12.68 -7.24
N LEU A 82 7.17 -11.96 -6.47
CA LEU A 82 7.85 -10.76 -6.96
C LEU A 82 8.88 -11.09 -8.06
N LEU A 83 9.62 -12.18 -7.94
CA LEU A 83 10.52 -12.64 -8.99
C LEU A 83 9.74 -13.07 -10.25
N LEU A 84 8.61 -13.76 -10.07
CA LEU A 84 7.77 -14.19 -11.18
C LEU A 84 7.20 -12.99 -11.94
N VAL A 85 6.69 -11.95 -11.26
CA VAL A 85 6.18 -10.77 -11.95
C VAL A 85 7.28 -9.99 -12.65
N SER A 86 8.51 -10.00 -12.14
CA SER A 86 9.65 -9.38 -12.85
C SER A 86 9.97 -10.10 -14.18
N ALA A 87 9.62 -11.39 -14.30
CA ALA A 87 9.85 -12.18 -15.50
C ALA A 87 8.69 -12.14 -16.50
N VAL A 88 7.42 -12.12 -16.01
CA VAL A 88 6.22 -12.34 -16.83
C VAL A 88 5.23 -11.17 -16.74
N GLY A 89 5.46 -10.20 -15.85
CA GLY A 89 4.54 -9.09 -15.60
C GLY A 89 4.39 -8.16 -16.80
N GLU A 90 3.21 -7.60 -16.96
CA GLU A 90 2.94 -6.57 -17.97
C GLU A 90 3.43 -5.20 -17.52
N VAL A 91 3.99 -4.45 -18.48
CA VAL A 91 4.41 -3.05 -18.23
C VAL A 91 3.19 -2.14 -18.32
N THR A 92 2.74 -1.63 -17.19
CA THR A 92 1.63 -0.69 -17.10
C THR A 92 2.12 0.64 -16.52
N LEU A 93 1.93 1.75 -17.24
CA LEU A 93 2.39 3.09 -16.83
C LEU A 93 3.89 3.16 -16.45
N GLY A 94 4.71 2.35 -17.11
CA GLY A 94 6.15 2.29 -16.90
C GLY A 94 6.62 1.41 -15.75
N ALA A 95 5.72 0.71 -15.04
CA ALA A 95 6.03 -0.26 -14.01
C ALA A 95 5.59 -1.68 -14.41
N GLN A 96 6.46 -2.67 -14.17
CA GLN A 96 6.17 -4.09 -14.41
C GLN A 96 5.80 -4.75 -13.07
N SER A 97 4.64 -4.37 -12.52
CA SER A 97 4.27 -4.73 -11.15
C SER A 97 3.01 -5.58 -11.02
N ARG A 98 2.35 -5.91 -12.15
CA ARG A 98 1.06 -6.63 -12.15
C ARG A 98 1.07 -7.85 -13.04
N ILE A 99 0.32 -8.87 -12.62
CA ILE A 99 0.01 -10.06 -13.40
C ILE A 99 -1.48 -10.00 -13.72
N ASN A 100 -1.85 -9.88 -14.99
CA ASN A 100 -3.23 -9.92 -15.42
C ASN A 100 -3.71 -11.37 -15.53
N LEU A 101 -4.69 -11.72 -14.69
CA LEU A 101 -5.32 -13.06 -14.61
C LEU A 101 -6.74 -12.99 -15.19
N TRP A 102 -6.89 -12.54 -16.43
CA TRP A 102 -8.17 -12.45 -17.19
C TRP A 102 -9.28 -11.68 -16.46
N PHE A 103 -9.63 -12.05 -15.24
CA PHE A 103 -10.70 -11.45 -14.44
C PHE A 103 -10.22 -10.38 -13.46
N PHE A 104 -8.97 -10.46 -13.02
CA PHE A 104 -8.37 -9.51 -12.08
C PHE A 104 -6.87 -9.37 -12.31
N SER A 105 -6.33 -8.24 -11.91
CA SER A 105 -4.89 -8.04 -11.88
C SER A 105 -4.38 -8.23 -10.45
N LEU A 106 -3.42 -9.14 -10.29
CA LEU A 106 -2.72 -9.36 -9.03
C LEU A 106 -1.46 -8.50 -8.99
N GLN A 107 -1.29 -7.72 -7.94
CA GLN A 107 -0.05 -6.99 -7.66
C GLN A 107 0.70 -7.70 -6.52
N PRO A 108 1.78 -8.47 -6.81
CA PRO A 108 2.51 -9.24 -5.80
C PRO A 108 3.13 -8.40 -4.68
N ALA A 109 3.34 -7.11 -4.91
CA ALA A 109 3.80 -6.18 -3.88
C ALA A 109 2.83 -6.06 -2.69
N ASP A 110 1.50 -6.23 -2.89
CA ASP A 110 0.53 -6.09 -1.81
C ASP A 110 0.59 -7.25 -0.80
N PRO A 111 0.51 -8.53 -1.19
CA PRO A 111 0.74 -9.62 -0.26
C PRO A 111 2.17 -9.61 0.32
N ALA A 112 3.17 -9.10 -0.40
CA ALA A 112 4.53 -8.97 0.11
C ALA A 112 4.64 -7.96 1.27
N LYS A 113 3.93 -6.84 1.21
CA LYS A 113 3.83 -5.88 2.33
C LYS A 113 3.25 -6.55 3.57
N LEU A 114 2.17 -7.33 3.41
CA LEU A 114 1.55 -8.04 4.52
C LEU A 114 2.46 -9.12 5.10
N ALA A 115 3.11 -9.92 4.26
CA ALA A 115 4.07 -10.93 4.69
C ALA A 115 5.27 -10.31 5.43
N LEU A 116 5.76 -9.16 4.97
CA LEU A 116 6.81 -8.41 5.64
C LEU A 116 6.38 -7.97 7.04
N ILE A 117 5.18 -7.39 7.19
CA ILE A 117 4.63 -6.99 8.50
C ILE A 117 4.62 -8.19 9.46
N ILE A 118 4.11 -9.34 9.00
CA ILE A 118 4.00 -10.55 9.83
C ILE A 118 5.39 -11.05 10.26
N VAL A 119 6.35 -11.11 9.34
CA VAL A 119 7.72 -11.57 9.66
C VAL A 119 8.42 -10.62 10.61
N LEU A 120 8.33 -9.31 10.37
CA LEU A 120 8.93 -8.31 11.26
C LEU A 120 8.26 -8.30 12.64
N ALA A 121 6.92 -8.39 12.71
CA ALA A 121 6.21 -8.49 13.98
C ALA A 121 6.65 -9.71 14.79
N LYS A 122 6.78 -10.87 14.11
CA LYS A 122 7.31 -12.09 14.73
C LYS A 122 8.76 -11.93 15.20
N TYR A 123 9.60 -11.27 14.38
CA TYR A 123 10.99 -11.03 14.70
C TYR A 123 11.13 -10.16 15.95
N PHE A 124 10.45 -9.00 15.98
CA PHE A 124 10.51 -8.07 17.11
C PHE A 124 9.83 -8.62 18.37
N SER A 125 8.70 -9.31 18.25
CA SER A 125 8.01 -9.93 19.39
C SER A 125 8.87 -10.93 20.16
N LYS A 126 9.77 -11.65 19.49
CA LYS A 126 10.69 -12.61 20.13
C LYS A 126 11.90 -11.95 20.80
N ARG A 127 12.19 -10.69 20.50
CA ARG A 127 13.44 -10.02 20.90
C ARG A 127 13.24 -8.64 21.50
N HIS A 128 12.04 -8.37 22.05
CA HIS A 128 11.69 -7.07 22.64
C HIS A 128 12.64 -6.60 23.74
N MET A 129 13.33 -7.50 24.45
CA MET A 129 14.32 -7.19 25.49
C MET A 129 15.69 -6.77 24.91
N GLU A 130 15.98 -7.12 23.67
CA GLU A 130 17.27 -6.92 23.02
C GLU A 130 17.26 -5.88 21.89
N ILE A 131 16.11 -5.25 21.62
CA ILE A 131 15.88 -4.36 20.46
C ILE A 131 16.83 -3.16 20.45
N ALA A 132 17.39 -2.78 21.60
CA ALA A 132 18.39 -1.73 21.69
C ALA A 132 19.70 -2.04 20.92
N HIS A 133 19.95 -3.30 20.54
CA HIS A 133 21.15 -3.66 19.81
C HIS A 133 21.03 -3.40 18.31
N PHE A 134 22.01 -2.72 17.73
CA PHE A 134 22.09 -2.40 16.31
C PHE A 134 21.93 -3.61 15.37
N ARG A 135 22.35 -4.79 15.82
CA ARG A 135 22.21 -6.05 15.07
C ARG A 135 20.75 -6.32 14.64
N HIS A 136 19.78 -5.99 15.49
CA HIS A 136 18.37 -6.25 15.18
C HIS A 136 17.82 -5.29 14.11
N ILE A 137 18.36 -4.09 14.04
CA ILE A 137 18.05 -3.13 12.98
C ILE A 137 18.60 -3.66 11.65
N LEU A 138 19.84 -4.15 11.63
CA LEU A 138 20.44 -4.72 10.43
C LEU A 138 19.69 -5.94 9.91
N VAL A 139 19.35 -6.89 10.79
CA VAL A 139 18.63 -8.11 10.40
C VAL A 139 17.23 -7.80 9.89
N SER A 140 16.47 -6.95 10.60
CA SER A 140 15.13 -6.53 10.13
C SER A 140 15.21 -5.71 8.85
N GLY A 141 16.23 -4.85 8.73
CA GLY A 141 16.53 -4.11 7.52
C GLY A 141 16.87 -5.01 6.33
N LEU A 142 17.59 -6.12 6.55
CA LEU A 142 17.90 -7.09 5.49
C LEU A 142 16.63 -7.77 4.96
N TYR A 143 15.72 -8.21 5.85
CA TYR A 143 14.41 -8.74 5.40
C TYR A 143 13.66 -7.73 4.56
N THR A 144 13.67 -6.48 4.96
CA THR A 144 12.99 -5.40 4.22
C THR A 144 13.70 -5.08 2.91
N ALA A 145 15.03 -5.01 2.91
CA ALA A 145 15.83 -4.68 1.74
C ALA A 145 15.62 -5.66 0.59
N ILE A 146 15.45 -6.95 0.86
CA ILE A 146 15.20 -7.97 -0.17
C ILE A 146 13.90 -7.62 -0.94
N ILE A 147 12.79 -7.39 -0.24
CA ILE A 147 11.51 -7.02 -0.89
C ILE A 147 11.60 -5.63 -1.52
N PHE A 148 12.22 -4.66 -0.81
CA PHE A 148 12.39 -3.30 -1.31
C PHE A 148 13.12 -3.27 -2.65
N ILE A 149 14.26 -3.96 -2.76
CA ILE A 149 15.08 -4.00 -3.99
C ILE A 149 14.30 -4.66 -5.12
N LEU A 150 13.62 -5.78 -4.87
CA LEU A 150 12.80 -6.45 -5.88
C LEU A 150 11.71 -5.54 -6.43
N VAL A 151 10.98 -4.83 -5.56
CA VAL A 151 9.91 -3.90 -5.97
C VAL A 151 10.49 -2.65 -6.64
N PHE A 152 11.65 -2.17 -6.18
CA PHE A 152 12.33 -1.02 -6.77
C PHE A 152 12.81 -1.29 -8.21
N ILE A 153 13.32 -2.50 -8.47
CA ILE A 153 13.72 -2.94 -9.83
C ILE A 153 12.52 -3.01 -10.78
N GLN A 154 11.30 -3.24 -10.27
CA GLN A 154 10.04 -3.25 -11.04
C GLN A 154 9.51 -1.84 -11.37
N PRO A 155 10.27 -0.78 -11.33
CA PRO A 155 10.02 0.66 -11.20
C PRO A 155 8.77 1.06 -10.42
N ASP A 156 8.38 0.30 -9.38
CA ASP A 156 7.26 0.64 -8.49
C ASP A 156 7.77 1.39 -7.25
N PHE A 157 8.15 2.64 -7.46
CA PHE A 157 8.69 3.51 -6.40
C PHE A 157 7.69 3.73 -5.26
N GLY A 158 6.38 3.85 -5.56
CA GLY A 158 5.36 4.05 -4.55
C GLY A 158 5.28 2.89 -3.56
N SER A 159 5.23 1.64 -4.06
CA SER A 159 5.23 0.44 -3.21
C SER A 159 6.55 0.26 -2.46
N ALA A 160 7.69 0.60 -3.08
CA ALA A 160 8.99 0.56 -2.41
C ALA A 160 9.04 1.53 -1.21
N LEU A 161 8.52 2.74 -1.36
CA LEU A 161 8.44 3.71 -0.27
C LEU A 161 7.56 3.22 0.88
N ILE A 162 6.42 2.59 0.58
CA ILE A 162 5.55 1.99 1.60
C ILE A 162 6.26 0.85 2.34
N ILE A 163 7.00 -0.01 1.64
CA ILE A 163 7.78 -1.10 2.25
C ILE A 163 8.83 -0.55 3.22
N PHE A 164 9.54 0.51 2.83
CA PHE A 164 10.46 1.21 3.73
C PHE A 164 9.72 1.81 4.93
N GLY A 165 8.58 2.46 4.70
CA GLY A 165 7.74 3.05 5.75
C GLY A 165 7.22 2.03 6.75
N ILE A 166 6.84 0.82 6.31
CA ILE A 166 6.45 -0.31 7.18
C ILE A 166 7.61 -0.67 8.12
N TRP A 167 8.80 -0.92 7.58
CA TRP A 167 9.97 -1.26 8.38
C TRP A 167 10.33 -0.15 9.36
N PHE A 168 10.40 1.09 8.88
CA PHE A 168 10.74 2.25 9.70
C PHE A 168 9.74 2.45 10.85
N GLY A 169 8.43 2.39 10.56
CA GLY A 169 7.39 2.47 11.58
C GLY A 169 7.48 1.35 12.62
N MET A 170 7.73 0.12 12.19
CA MET A 170 7.90 -1.02 13.11
C MET A 170 9.16 -0.89 13.97
N VAL A 171 10.26 -0.39 13.43
CA VAL A 171 11.48 -0.08 14.19
C VAL A 171 11.23 1.02 15.22
N LEU A 172 10.49 2.08 14.86
CA LEU A 172 10.11 3.15 15.79
C LEU A 172 9.30 2.64 16.98
N VAL A 173 8.27 1.82 16.72
CA VAL A 173 7.39 1.30 17.77
C VAL A 173 8.08 0.22 18.61
N SER A 174 9.14 -0.41 18.09
CA SER A 174 9.86 -1.48 18.79
C SER A 174 10.73 -1.00 19.96
N GLY A 175 10.90 0.32 20.17
CA GLY A 175 11.68 0.86 21.29
C GLY A 175 13.17 1.04 20.99
N ILE A 176 13.50 1.37 19.76
CA ILE A 176 14.88 1.70 19.33
C ILE A 176 15.46 2.86 20.14
N SER A 177 16.76 2.82 20.45
CA SER A 177 17.44 3.95 21.10
C SER A 177 17.53 5.15 20.13
N LEU A 178 17.46 6.38 20.66
CA LEU A 178 17.56 7.62 19.87
C LEU A 178 18.83 7.70 19.01
N ARG A 179 19.94 7.13 19.51
CA ARG A 179 21.22 7.11 18.76
C ARG A 179 21.10 6.24 17.49
N HIS A 180 20.50 5.07 17.61
CA HIS A 180 20.28 4.18 16.48
C HIS A 180 19.21 4.72 15.53
N LEU A 181 18.18 5.40 16.07
CA LEU A 181 17.18 6.09 15.26
C LEU A 181 17.84 7.19 14.41
N ALA A 182 18.68 8.04 14.99
CA ALA A 182 19.41 9.06 14.26
C ALA A 182 20.29 8.45 13.15
N LEU A 183 20.92 7.32 13.42
CA LEU A 183 21.71 6.59 12.42
C LEU A 183 20.83 6.04 11.28
N VAL A 184 19.67 5.45 11.59
CA VAL A 184 18.71 4.95 10.57
C VAL A 184 18.20 6.10 9.71
N VAL A 185 17.80 7.21 10.31
CA VAL A 185 17.36 8.42 9.60
C VAL A 185 18.47 8.99 8.73
N GLY A 186 19.69 9.07 9.26
CA GLY A 186 20.86 9.58 8.53
C GLY A 186 21.21 8.69 7.34
N LEU A 187 21.25 7.36 7.53
CA LEU A 187 21.46 6.41 6.43
C LEU A 187 20.33 6.44 5.41
N GLY A 188 19.07 6.56 5.88
CA GLY A 188 17.91 6.70 4.99
C GLY A 188 17.99 7.97 4.14
N ALA A 189 18.35 9.11 4.73
CA ALA A 189 18.56 10.35 4.01
C ALA A 189 19.71 10.26 3.00
N LEU A 190 20.84 9.68 3.39
CA LEU A 190 21.96 9.44 2.49
C LEU A 190 21.56 8.52 1.32
N THR A 191 20.86 7.43 1.60
CA THR A 191 20.36 6.51 0.57
C THR A 191 19.41 7.24 -0.37
N PHE A 192 18.49 8.06 0.15
CA PHE A 192 17.58 8.85 -0.68
C PHE A 192 18.35 9.82 -1.59
N LEU A 193 19.36 10.52 -1.08
CA LEU A 193 20.19 11.43 -1.87
C LEU A 193 20.95 10.68 -2.99
N LEU A 194 21.50 9.52 -2.69
CA LEU A 194 22.15 8.68 -3.68
C LEU A 194 21.17 8.17 -4.75
N LEU A 195 20.00 7.69 -4.35
CA LEU A 195 18.96 7.26 -5.29
C LEU A 195 18.48 8.44 -6.15
N TRP A 196 18.32 9.61 -5.57
CA TRP A 196 17.94 10.83 -6.29
C TRP A 196 18.95 11.18 -7.38
N SER A 197 20.25 11.08 -7.09
CA SER A 197 21.29 11.47 -8.02
C SER A 197 21.52 10.45 -9.13
N VAL A 198 21.43 9.14 -8.84
CA VAL A 198 21.90 8.08 -9.74
C VAL A 198 20.79 7.18 -10.26
N ALA A 199 19.79 6.85 -9.42
CA ALA A 199 18.85 5.76 -9.71
C ALA A 199 17.44 6.21 -10.12
N LEU A 200 16.97 7.37 -9.64
CA LEU A 200 15.64 7.86 -9.97
C LEU A 200 15.57 8.37 -11.42
N LYS A 201 14.59 7.86 -12.16
CA LYS A 201 14.28 8.32 -13.52
C LYS A 201 13.62 9.70 -13.48
N ASP A 202 13.70 10.45 -14.57
CA ASP A 202 13.20 11.82 -14.65
C ASP A 202 11.72 11.92 -14.30
N TYR A 203 10.86 11.00 -14.76
CA TYR A 203 9.44 11.00 -14.42
C TYR A 203 9.17 10.78 -12.91
N GLN A 204 10.07 10.08 -12.18
CA GLN A 204 9.94 9.89 -10.73
C GLN A 204 10.32 11.16 -9.98
N LYS A 205 11.38 11.84 -10.42
CA LYS A 205 11.79 13.16 -9.89
C LYS A 205 10.70 14.20 -10.16
N GLU A 206 10.13 14.19 -11.35
CA GLU A 206 9.05 15.06 -11.76
C GLU A 206 7.79 14.88 -10.90
N ARG A 207 7.41 13.63 -10.56
CA ARG A 207 6.30 13.37 -9.62
C ARG A 207 6.55 13.99 -8.25
N ILE A 208 7.77 13.91 -7.72
CA ILE A 208 8.13 14.50 -6.44
C ILE A 208 8.11 16.04 -6.53
N SER A 209 8.67 16.62 -7.58
CA SER A 209 8.67 18.08 -7.78
C SER A 209 7.25 18.62 -7.97
N THR A 210 6.41 17.92 -8.72
CA THR A 210 4.99 18.26 -8.91
C THR A 210 4.19 18.15 -7.62
N PHE A 211 4.48 17.15 -6.78
CA PHE A 211 3.85 17.05 -5.47
C PHE A 211 4.21 18.23 -4.56
N LEU A 212 5.48 18.68 -4.57
CA LEU A 212 5.94 19.80 -3.76
C LEU A 212 5.46 21.15 -4.30
N ASN A 213 5.37 21.28 -5.62
CA ASN A 213 4.91 22.50 -6.29
C ASN A 213 4.03 22.18 -7.50
N PRO A 214 2.74 21.85 -7.27
CA PRO A 214 1.83 21.48 -8.36
C PRO A 214 1.50 22.62 -9.32
N LEU A 215 1.81 23.85 -8.96
CA LEU A 215 1.55 25.04 -9.79
C LEU A 215 2.69 25.37 -10.75
N ALA A 216 3.84 24.70 -10.65
CA ALA A 216 5.00 25.00 -11.49
C ALA A 216 4.74 24.63 -12.97
N ASP A 217 4.04 23.54 -13.23
CA ASP A 217 3.66 23.12 -14.58
C ASP A 217 2.18 22.71 -14.63
N ARG A 218 1.31 23.70 -14.81
CA ARG A 218 -0.15 23.53 -14.82
C ARG A 218 -0.70 22.82 -16.05
N GLN A 219 0.06 22.76 -17.14
CA GLN A 219 -0.38 22.17 -18.41
C GLN A 219 0.26 20.82 -18.72
N GLY A 220 1.35 20.47 -18.01
CA GLY A 220 2.04 19.19 -18.12
C GLY A 220 1.83 18.29 -16.91
N ALA A 221 2.89 17.88 -16.25
CA ALA A 221 2.86 16.92 -15.14
C ALA A 221 2.01 17.35 -13.93
N GLY A 222 1.86 18.67 -13.71
CA GLY A 222 1.02 19.24 -12.64
C GLY A 222 -0.47 19.35 -12.98
N TYR A 223 -0.90 19.06 -14.21
CA TYR A 223 -2.28 19.26 -14.66
C TYR A 223 -3.31 18.55 -13.77
N ASN A 224 -3.13 17.25 -13.53
CA ASN A 224 -4.06 16.48 -12.71
C ASN A 224 -4.12 16.97 -11.27
N ALA A 225 -2.96 17.32 -10.66
CA ALA A 225 -2.89 17.87 -9.32
C ALA A 225 -3.59 19.24 -9.23
N TYR A 226 -3.42 20.08 -10.26
CA TYR A 226 -4.08 21.38 -10.34
C TYR A 226 -5.61 21.24 -10.50
N GLN A 227 -6.08 20.36 -11.39
CA GLN A 227 -7.51 20.08 -11.57
C GLN A 227 -8.15 19.47 -10.31
N SER A 228 -7.44 18.57 -9.62
CA SER A 228 -7.88 18.03 -8.33
C SER A 228 -8.04 19.12 -7.28
N THR A 229 -7.10 20.08 -7.22
CA THR A 229 -7.20 21.23 -6.31
C THR A 229 -8.41 22.10 -6.61
N ILE A 230 -8.71 22.34 -7.89
CA ILE A 230 -9.90 23.07 -8.33
C ILE A 230 -11.17 22.29 -7.94
N ALA A 231 -11.19 20.97 -8.18
CA ALA A 231 -12.35 20.12 -7.84
C ALA A 231 -12.68 20.18 -6.35
N VAL A 232 -11.68 19.99 -5.50
CA VAL A 232 -11.83 20.05 -4.03
C VAL A 232 -12.22 21.45 -3.58
N GLY A 233 -11.51 22.49 -4.03
CA GLY A 233 -11.77 23.87 -3.66
C GLY A 233 -13.15 24.37 -4.08
N SER A 234 -13.61 23.97 -5.28
CA SER A 234 -14.94 24.35 -5.78
C SER A 234 -16.10 23.67 -5.04
N GLY A 235 -15.83 22.56 -4.35
CA GLY A 235 -16.82 21.83 -3.54
C GLY A 235 -17.10 22.48 -2.19
N GLN A 236 -16.22 23.32 -1.67
CA GLN A 236 -16.32 23.90 -0.33
C GLN A 236 -16.53 22.82 0.75
N ILE A 237 -17.35 23.06 1.78
CA ILE A 237 -17.61 22.12 2.90
C ILE A 237 -18.66 21.07 2.52
N LEU A 238 -19.72 21.46 1.82
CA LEU A 238 -20.88 20.60 1.55
C LEU A 238 -20.82 19.89 0.19
N GLY A 239 -19.84 20.24 -0.65
CA GLY A 239 -19.74 19.75 -2.02
C GLY A 239 -20.81 20.36 -2.95
N LYS A 240 -20.69 20.07 -4.25
CA LYS A 240 -21.67 20.51 -5.28
C LYS A 240 -22.84 19.55 -5.45
N GLY A 241 -22.87 18.47 -4.70
CA GLY A 241 -23.85 17.38 -4.85
C GLY A 241 -23.37 16.28 -5.79
N ILE A 242 -24.00 15.10 -5.67
CA ILE A 242 -23.65 13.90 -6.43
C ILE A 242 -24.00 14.13 -7.91
N GLY A 243 -23.03 13.98 -8.81
CA GLY A 243 -23.22 14.18 -10.23
C GLY A 243 -23.24 15.65 -10.72
N PHE A 244 -23.11 16.64 -9.83
CA PHE A 244 -23.10 18.07 -10.18
C PHE A 244 -21.68 18.68 -10.20
N GLY A 245 -20.64 17.87 -10.02
CA GLY A 245 -19.25 18.32 -10.12
C GLY A 245 -18.87 18.73 -11.54
N THR A 246 -18.40 19.96 -11.74
CA THR A 246 -17.97 20.44 -13.05
C THR A 246 -16.77 19.65 -13.58
N GLN A 247 -15.83 19.30 -12.72
CA GLN A 247 -14.63 18.54 -13.10
C GLN A 247 -14.95 17.09 -13.46
N SER A 248 -15.91 16.46 -12.79
CA SER A 248 -16.39 15.11 -13.11
C SER A 248 -17.16 15.06 -14.43
N LYS A 249 -18.03 16.04 -14.69
CA LYS A 249 -18.80 16.11 -15.94
C LYS A 249 -17.93 16.37 -17.16
N LEU A 250 -16.85 17.12 -17.02
CA LEU A 250 -15.95 17.48 -18.11
C LEU A 250 -14.79 16.47 -18.26
N GLN A 251 -14.76 15.44 -17.42
CA GLN A 251 -13.74 14.37 -17.43
C GLN A 251 -12.28 14.92 -17.39
N PHE A 252 -12.06 16.00 -16.62
CA PHE A 252 -10.72 16.58 -16.44
C PHE A 252 -9.87 15.86 -15.41
N LEU A 253 -10.46 14.90 -14.67
CA LEU A 253 -9.79 14.08 -13.64
C LEU A 253 -9.88 12.61 -14.00
#